data_35207528200ab42c825ec3015eaa6831
#
_entry.id   35207528200ab42c825ec3015eaa6831
#
_cell.length_a   1.000
_cell.length_b   1.000
_cell.length_c   1.000
_cell.angle_alpha   90.00
_cell.angle_beta   90.00
_cell.angle_gamma   90.00
#
_symmetry.space_group_name_H-M   'P 1'
#
loop_
_entity.id
_entity.type
_entity.pdbx_description
1 polymer ?
#
loop_
_entity_poly.entity_id
_entity_poly.type
_entity_poly.pdbx_seq_one_letter_code
_entity_poly.pdbx_strand_id
1 'polypeptide(L)'
;MAVLGLGPMGRAIATTLVKGGNPTTVWNRTPGKDAELVGLGAVSTPDTASAIDSAAVIVAVLGDHASVHEVLDPVADRLRGKALINLTSTAPEDSRELARWAAGHGIDFLDGGIMAVPPMIGGPGASILYSGSESVFQRFRSDLEKLGAADYFGADAGTAALYDFALLAGMYAMFTGFFHGAAMVRSAGISATEFAPRATAYVTAMAELLPEYAGVIDSGDYSRSIQSMKVHKPAFDAIVRASRDAGVALDIVGPIKNLIDRQIADGGVDLGLERAVEELAGSRK
;
A
#
# COMPACT_ATOMS: atom_id res chain seq x y z
N MET A 1 1.92 -7.46 23.37
CA MET A 1 1.46 -6.46 22.40
C MET A 1 -0.05 -6.33 22.47
N ALA A 2 -0.61 -5.15 22.24
CA ALA A 2 -2.07 -5.00 22.11
C ALA A 2 -2.43 -4.62 20.67
N VAL A 3 -3.31 -5.37 20.03
CA VAL A 3 -3.80 -5.10 18.67
C VAL A 3 -5.19 -4.48 18.75
N LEU A 4 -5.32 -3.27 18.23
CA LEU A 4 -6.57 -2.51 18.19
C LEU A 4 -7.14 -2.54 16.77
N GLY A 5 -8.34 -3.08 16.62
CA GLY A 5 -9.00 -3.29 15.34
C GLY A 5 -8.84 -4.71 14.83
N LEU A 6 -9.97 -5.43 14.70
CA LEU A 6 -10.03 -6.82 14.26
C LEU A 6 -10.84 -6.96 12.96
N GLY A 7 -10.58 -6.02 12.02
CA GLY A 7 -10.91 -6.20 10.62
C GLY A 7 -10.11 -7.38 10.03
N PRO A 8 -10.29 -7.72 8.74
CA PRO A 8 -9.56 -8.83 8.13
C PRO A 8 -8.04 -8.74 8.34
N MET A 9 -7.44 -7.56 8.16
CA MET A 9 -6.02 -7.34 8.33
C MET A 9 -5.58 -7.44 9.79
N GLY A 10 -6.28 -6.78 10.72
CA GLY A 10 -5.96 -6.82 12.15
C GLY A 10 -6.05 -8.23 12.73
N ARG A 11 -7.02 -9.05 12.28
CA ARG A 11 -7.08 -10.47 12.65
C ARG A 11 -5.89 -11.26 12.12
N ALA A 12 -5.47 -11.04 10.88
CA ALA A 12 -4.30 -11.71 10.32
C ALA A 12 -3.03 -11.36 11.11
N ILE A 13 -2.83 -10.09 11.44
CA ILE A 13 -1.72 -9.62 12.27
C ILE A 13 -1.76 -10.26 13.67
N ALA A 14 -2.90 -10.16 14.37
CA ALA A 14 -3.03 -10.73 15.71
C ALA A 14 -2.81 -12.25 15.72
N THR A 15 -3.35 -12.97 14.73
CA THR A 15 -3.16 -14.42 14.55
C THR A 15 -1.66 -14.75 14.40
N THR A 16 -0.96 -14.01 13.56
CA THR A 16 0.47 -14.22 13.30
C THR A 16 1.31 -13.97 14.56
N LEU A 17 1.00 -12.90 15.30
CA LEU A 17 1.69 -12.58 16.55
C LEU A 17 1.45 -13.69 17.61
N VAL A 18 0.19 -14.13 17.81
CA VAL A 18 -0.14 -15.21 18.75
C VAL A 18 0.57 -16.50 18.38
N LYS A 19 0.49 -16.92 17.10
CA LYS A 19 1.18 -18.13 16.62
C LYS A 19 2.70 -18.03 16.69
N GLY A 20 3.23 -16.80 16.57
CA GLY A 20 4.64 -16.49 16.77
C GLY A 20 5.09 -16.46 18.23
N GLY A 21 4.20 -16.79 19.19
CA GLY A 21 4.51 -16.86 20.62
C GLY A 21 4.46 -15.52 21.36
N ASN A 22 3.95 -14.45 20.75
CA ASN A 22 3.81 -13.17 21.40
C ASN A 22 2.59 -13.18 22.36
N PRO A 23 2.73 -12.80 23.63
CA PRO A 23 1.59 -12.45 24.47
C PRO A 23 0.80 -11.30 23.79
N THR A 24 -0.40 -11.62 23.32
CA THR A 24 -1.19 -10.68 22.51
C THR A 24 -2.54 -10.41 23.16
N THR A 25 -2.79 -9.14 23.43
CA THR A 25 -4.11 -8.64 23.81
C THR A 25 -4.81 -8.10 22.57
N VAL A 26 -6.11 -8.29 22.48
CA VAL A 26 -6.89 -7.84 21.31
C VAL A 26 -8.12 -7.05 21.77
N TRP A 27 -8.42 -6.01 20.99
CA TRP A 27 -9.65 -5.23 21.17
C TRP A 27 -10.25 -4.84 19.82
N ASN A 28 -11.58 -4.84 19.78
CA ASN A 28 -12.33 -4.31 18.63
C ASN A 28 -13.61 -3.59 19.09
N ARG A 29 -13.94 -2.48 18.45
CA ARG A 29 -15.15 -1.70 18.74
C ARG A 29 -16.44 -2.52 18.65
N THR A 30 -16.54 -3.37 17.64
CA THR A 30 -17.68 -4.31 17.50
C THR A 30 -17.34 -5.61 18.21
N PRO A 31 -18.12 -6.05 19.21
CA PRO A 31 -17.90 -7.30 19.93
C PRO A 31 -17.98 -8.53 19.03
N GLY A 32 -17.39 -9.65 19.49
CA GLY A 32 -17.53 -10.96 18.87
C GLY A 32 -16.58 -11.25 17.69
N LYS A 33 -15.65 -10.34 17.38
CA LYS A 33 -14.64 -10.56 16.34
C LYS A 33 -13.36 -11.22 16.86
N ASP A 34 -13.27 -11.43 18.15
CA ASP A 34 -12.11 -11.90 18.89
C ASP A 34 -12.13 -13.39 19.24
N ALA A 35 -13.29 -14.07 19.11
CA ALA A 35 -13.49 -15.44 19.57
C ALA A 35 -12.46 -16.45 19.03
N GLU A 36 -12.12 -16.36 17.74
CA GLU A 36 -11.10 -17.20 17.11
C GLU A 36 -9.70 -16.93 17.69
N LEU A 37 -9.36 -15.67 17.92
CA LEU A 37 -8.07 -15.25 18.47
C LEU A 37 -7.92 -15.68 19.93
N VAL A 38 -8.98 -15.61 20.72
CA VAL A 38 -9.03 -16.13 22.10
C VAL A 38 -8.80 -17.63 22.10
N GLY A 39 -9.43 -18.36 21.16
CA GLY A 39 -9.19 -19.80 20.96
C GLY A 39 -7.73 -20.15 20.62
N LEU A 40 -6.99 -19.20 20.05
CA LEU A 40 -5.54 -19.32 19.75
C LEU A 40 -4.65 -18.89 20.91
N GLY A 41 -5.21 -18.30 21.98
CA GLY A 41 -4.46 -17.84 23.16
C GLY A 41 -4.31 -16.34 23.32
N ALA A 42 -5.00 -15.53 22.50
CA ALA A 42 -5.06 -14.09 22.73
C ALA A 42 -5.93 -13.74 23.95
N VAL A 43 -5.64 -12.61 24.59
CA VAL A 43 -6.48 -12.08 25.67
C VAL A 43 -7.40 -10.99 25.07
N SER A 44 -8.70 -11.19 25.16
CA SER A 44 -9.68 -10.16 24.78
C SER A 44 -9.96 -9.21 25.92
N THR A 45 -10.14 -7.92 25.60
CA THR A 45 -10.48 -6.88 26.58
C THR A 45 -11.79 -6.18 26.20
N PRO A 46 -12.56 -5.71 27.21
CA PRO A 46 -13.86 -5.08 26.96
C PRO A 46 -13.73 -3.66 26.36
N ASP A 47 -12.62 -2.97 26.60
CA ASP A 47 -12.40 -1.59 26.23
C ASP A 47 -10.94 -1.32 25.82
N THR A 48 -10.73 -0.18 25.16
CA THR A 48 -9.43 0.26 24.66
C THR A 48 -8.44 0.54 25.80
N ALA A 49 -8.93 1.09 26.92
CA ALA A 49 -8.09 1.43 28.07
C ALA A 49 -7.43 0.18 28.65
N SER A 50 -8.22 -0.88 28.86
CA SER A 50 -7.74 -2.17 29.35
C SER A 50 -6.75 -2.82 28.37
N ALA A 51 -6.99 -2.71 27.07
CA ALA A 51 -6.04 -3.18 26.05
C ALA A 51 -4.70 -2.46 26.15
N ILE A 52 -4.72 -1.13 26.22
CA ILE A 52 -3.52 -0.29 26.32
C ILE A 52 -2.76 -0.58 27.60
N ASP A 53 -3.45 -0.68 28.75
CA ASP A 53 -2.81 -0.93 30.04
C ASP A 53 -2.06 -2.27 30.08
N SER A 54 -2.55 -3.27 29.34
CA SER A 54 -1.97 -4.62 29.31
C SER A 54 -0.65 -4.74 28.54
N ALA A 55 -0.24 -3.73 27.77
CA ALA A 55 0.87 -3.86 26.83
C ALA A 55 1.82 -2.66 26.81
N ALA A 56 3.09 -2.90 26.47
CA ALA A 56 4.10 -1.87 26.28
C ALA A 56 4.09 -1.32 24.83
N VAL A 57 3.49 -2.03 23.89
CA VAL A 57 3.35 -1.63 22.50
C VAL A 57 1.93 -1.87 22.01
N ILE A 58 1.39 -0.87 21.34
CA ILE A 58 0.05 -0.85 20.77
C ILE A 58 0.19 -0.90 19.26
N VAL A 59 -0.52 -1.80 18.61
CA VAL A 59 -0.59 -1.92 17.15
C VAL A 59 -2.00 -1.54 16.73
N ALA A 60 -2.15 -0.40 16.07
CA ALA A 60 -3.43 0.09 15.54
C ALA A 60 -3.62 -0.38 14.09
N VAL A 61 -4.75 -1.05 13.82
CA VAL A 61 -5.14 -1.56 12.49
C VAL A 61 -6.62 -1.21 12.27
N LEU A 62 -6.87 0.07 12.07
CA LEU A 62 -8.20 0.66 12.06
C LEU A 62 -8.67 0.99 10.63
N GLY A 63 -9.83 1.62 10.50
CA GLY A 63 -10.44 1.88 9.21
C GLY A 63 -9.74 2.99 8.42
N ASP A 64 -9.39 4.08 9.10
CA ASP A 64 -8.81 5.30 8.54
C ASP A 64 -8.19 6.18 9.64
N HIS A 65 -7.60 7.30 9.24
CA HIS A 65 -6.99 8.29 10.14
C HIS A 65 -7.96 8.78 11.22
N ALA A 66 -9.20 9.12 10.85
CA ALA A 66 -10.21 9.60 11.81
C ALA A 66 -10.53 8.53 12.85
N SER A 67 -10.60 7.27 12.44
CA SER A 67 -10.81 6.13 13.35
C SER A 67 -9.66 5.94 14.34
N VAL A 68 -8.43 6.29 13.97
CA VAL A 68 -7.28 6.24 14.89
C VAL A 68 -7.49 7.26 16.03
N HIS A 69 -7.84 8.49 15.73
CA HIS A 69 -8.15 9.52 16.72
C HIS A 69 -9.37 9.16 17.56
N GLU A 70 -10.48 8.71 16.93
CA GLU A 70 -11.68 8.29 17.65
C GLU A 70 -11.38 7.25 18.75
N VAL A 71 -10.43 6.33 18.45
CA VAL A 71 -10.07 5.25 19.38
C VAL A 71 -9.03 5.67 20.40
N LEU A 72 -8.04 6.48 20.03
CA LEU A 72 -6.88 6.76 20.85
C LEU A 72 -6.97 8.08 21.65
N ASP A 73 -7.65 9.13 21.16
CA ASP A 73 -7.77 10.42 21.86
C ASP A 73 -8.36 10.26 23.27
N PRO A 74 -9.44 9.48 23.49
CA PRO A 74 -10.03 9.34 24.84
C PRO A 74 -9.09 8.65 25.83
N VAL A 75 -8.04 7.99 25.37
CA VAL A 75 -7.12 7.18 26.18
C VAL A 75 -5.64 7.59 26.00
N ALA A 76 -5.38 8.75 25.42
CA ALA A 76 -4.04 9.22 25.08
C ALA A 76 -3.09 9.25 26.28
N ASP A 77 -3.57 9.65 27.46
CA ASP A 77 -2.77 9.69 28.70
C ASP A 77 -2.24 8.31 29.13
N ARG A 78 -2.96 7.22 28.77
CA ARG A 78 -2.56 5.83 29.07
C ARG A 78 -1.46 5.32 28.16
N LEU A 79 -1.25 5.99 27.02
CA LEU A 79 -0.21 5.66 26.03
C LEU A 79 1.15 6.29 26.39
N ARG A 80 1.21 7.21 27.35
CA ARG A 80 2.45 7.88 27.76
C ARG A 80 3.55 6.88 28.08
N GLY A 81 4.71 7.04 27.45
CA GLY A 81 5.88 6.15 27.61
C GLY A 81 5.76 4.79 26.95
N LYS A 82 4.70 4.57 26.16
CA LYS A 82 4.52 3.34 25.37
C LYS A 82 4.86 3.59 23.90
N ALA A 83 5.00 2.51 23.14
CA ALA A 83 5.13 2.55 21.69
C ALA A 83 3.75 2.39 21.02
N LEU A 84 3.49 3.22 20.03
CA LEU A 84 2.35 3.10 19.12
C LEU A 84 2.86 2.78 17.72
N ILE A 85 2.48 1.63 17.19
CA ILE A 85 2.74 1.22 15.81
C ILE A 85 1.42 1.33 15.05
N ASN A 86 1.33 2.30 14.15
CA ASN A 86 0.16 2.50 13.30
C ASN A 86 0.32 1.71 12.01
N LEU A 87 -0.54 0.73 11.79
CA LEU A 87 -0.65 -0.03 10.55
C LEU A 87 -1.99 0.24 9.83
N THR A 88 -2.63 1.34 10.21
CA THR A 88 -3.80 1.86 9.50
C THR A 88 -3.31 2.61 8.26
N SER A 89 -3.90 2.34 7.10
CA SER A 89 -3.57 3.10 5.89
C SER A 89 -3.98 4.56 6.06
N THR A 90 -2.98 5.45 6.13
CA THR A 90 -3.12 6.89 6.31
C THR A 90 -2.30 7.63 5.26
N ALA A 91 -2.76 8.80 4.81
CA ALA A 91 -1.97 9.61 3.90
C ALA A 91 -0.67 10.11 4.58
N PRO A 92 0.40 10.44 3.81
CA PRO A 92 1.69 10.84 4.39
C PRO A 92 1.60 11.99 5.40
N GLU A 93 0.73 12.98 5.15
CA GLU A 93 0.57 14.11 6.10
C GLU A 93 -0.24 13.71 7.33
N ASP A 94 -1.20 12.78 7.18
CA ASP A 94 -1.93 12.21 8.32
C ASP A 94 -0.97 11.43 9.25
N SER A 95 -0.04 10.65 8.69
CA SER A 95 0.99 9.95 9.47
C SER A 95 1.92 10.93 10.20
N ARG A 96 2.30 12.05 9.57
CA ARG A 96 3.08 13.11 10.22
C ARG A 96 2.28 13.81 11.31
N GLU A 97 0.99 14.02 11.11
CA GLU A 97 0.08 14.57 12.11
C GLU A 97 -0.02 13.65 13.32
N LEU A 98 -0.26 12.35 13.13
CA LEU A 98 -0.27 11.35 14.20
C LEU A 98 1.06 11.30 14.95
N ALA A 99 2.20 11.45 14.28
CA ALA A 99 3.50 11.51 14.92
C ALA A 99 3.64 12.75 15.82
N ARG A 100 3.15 13.93 15.39
CA ARG A 100 3.11 15.15 16.20
C ARG A 100 2.17 14.99 17.41
N TRP A 101 0.99 14.43 17.19
CA TRP A 101 0.03 14.11 18.24
C TRP A 101 0.65 13.17 19.29
N ALA A 102 1.26 12.08 18.84
CA ALA A 102 1.93 11.12 19.72
C ALA A 102 3.06 11.76 20.54
N ALA A 103 3.90 12.57 19.90
CA ALA A 103 4.97 13.31 20.59
C ALA A 103 4.43 14.25 21.67
N GLY A 104 3.31 14.95 21.40
CA GLY A 104 2.62 15.81 22.36
C GLY A 104 2.12 15.05 23.61
N HIS A 105 1.86 13.76 23.48
CA HIS A 105 1.41 12.89 24.58
C HIS A 105 2.54 12.03 25.19
N GLY A 106 3.78 12.17 24.70
CA GLY A 106 4.92 11.38 25.17
C GLY A 106 4.84 9.91 24.74
N ILE A 107 4.39 9.66 23.53
CA ILE A 107 4.23 8.35 22.90
C ILE A 107 5.30 8.20 21.83
N ASP A 108 6.01 7.07 21.81
CA ASP A 108 6.95 6.73 20.75
C ASP A 108 6.18 6.18 19.54
N PHE A 109 6.21 6.89 18.40
CA PHE A 109 5.38 6.58 17.23
C PHE A 109 6.17 5.97 16.08
N LEU A 110 5.67 4.86 15.54
CA LEU A 110 6.13 4.21 14.32
C LEU A 110 4.94 4.02 13.39
N ASP A 111 5.04 4.52 12.17
CA ASP A 111 4.04 4.29 11.11
C ASP A 111 4.45 3.10 10.24
N GLY A 112 3.46 2.42 9.63
CA GLY A 112 3.75 1.31 8.74
C GLY A 112 2.70 1.10 7.66
N GLY A 113 3.19 0.96 6.40
CA GLY A 113 2.40 0.59 5.22
C GLY A 113 2.48 -0.92 4.94
N ILE A 114 1.35 -1.60 4.84
CA ILE A 114 1.29 -3.06 4.66
C ILE A 114 1.22 -3.41 3.17
N MET A 115 2.32 -3.94 2.62
CA MET A 115 2.39 -4.45 1.24
C MET A 115 1.98 -5.92 1.19
N ALA A 116 0.76 -6.21 1.63
CA ALA A 116 0.19 -7.56 1.66
C ALA A 116 -1.34 -7.51 1.74
N VAL A 117 -1.99 -8.57 1.31
CA VAL A 117 -3.39 -8.85 1.67
C VAL A 117 -3.45 -9.80 2.87
N PRO A 118 -4.57 -9.85 3.64
CA PRO A 118 -4.61 -10.58 4.91
C PRO A 118 -4.08 -12.02 4.87
N PRO A 119 -4.36 -12.85 3.84
CA PRO A 119 -3.82 -14.23 3.78
C PRO A 119 -2.30 -14.32 3.60
N MET A 120 -1.64 -13.22 3.21
CA MET A 120 -0.17 -13.20 3.00
C MET A 120 0.60 -12.91 4.29
N ILE A 121 -0.03 -12.31 5.31
CA ILE A 121 0.63 -11.90 6.56
C ILE A 121 1.31 -13.09 7.21
N GLY A 122 2.59 -12.92 7.54
CA GLY A 122 3.47 -13.99 8.06
C GLY A 122 4.02 -14.94 7.00
N GLY A 123 3.69 -14.73 5.72
CA GLY A 123 4.22 -15.49 4.59
C GLY A 123 5.38 -14.79 3.86
N PRO A 124 6.06 -15.50 2.96
CA PRO A 124 7.29 -14.99 2.30
C PRO A 124 7.06 -13.83 1.33
N GLY A 125 5.80 -13.58 0.92
CA GLY A 125 5.45 -12.47 0.02
C GLY A 125 4.92 -11.24 0.74
N ALA A 126 4.84 -11.24 2.07
CA ALA A 126 4.43 -10.07 2.84
C ALA A 126 5.63 -9.16 3.10
N SER A 127 5.42 -7.86 2.95
CA SER A 127 6.36 -6.81 3.35
C SER A 127 5.61 -5.70 4.06
N ILE A 128 6.23 -5.09 5.04
CA ILE A 128 5.70 -3.91 5.73
C ILE A 128 6.80 -2.86 5.78
N LEU A 129 6.47 -1.69 5.28
CA LEU A 129 7.35 -0.53 5.24
C LEU A 129 7.14 0.26 6.53
N TYR A 130 8.22 0.66 7.22
CA TYR A 130 8.13 1.38 8.48
C TYR A 130 8.85 2.71 8.41
N SER A 131 8.31 3.74 9.07
CA SER A 131 8.99 5.03 9.27
C SER A 131 8.55 5.69 10.57
N GLY A 132 9.37 6.61 11.11
CA GLY A 132 9.14 7.26 12.39
C GLY A 132 10.19 6.88 13.42
N SER A 133 9.78 6.44 14.61
CA SER A 133 10.72 6.12 15.71
C SER A 133 11.60 4.91 15.39
N GLU A 134 12.90 5.15 15.13
CA GLU A 134 13.88 4.08 14.94
C GLU A 134 14.03 3.21 16.20
N SER A 135 13.94 3.81 17.37
CA SER A 135 14.02 3.07 18.65
C SER A 135 12.88 2.06 18.79
N VAL A 136 11.67 2.40 18.37
CA VAL A 136 10.53 1.48 18.35
C VAL A 136 10.77 0.38 17.30
N PHE A 137 11.19 0.75 16.09
CA PHE A 137 11.48 -0.23 15.05
C PHE A 137 12.51 -1.26 15.52
N GLN A 138 13.66 -0.83 16.03
CA GLN A 138 14.71 -1.74 16.47
C GLN A 138 14.28 -2.59 17.68
N ARG A 139 13.56 -2.00 18.64
CA ARG A 139 13.06 -2.69 19.84
C ARG A 139 12.10 -3.83 19.52
N PHE A 140 11.24 -3.66 18.51
CA PHE A 140 10.20 -4.65 18.14
C PHE A 140 10.47 -5.36 16.82
N ARG A 141 11.64 -5.16 16.22
CA ARG A 141 12.01 -5.69 14.92
C ARG A 141 11.74 -7.19 14.77
N SER A 142 12.14 -7.99 15.73
CA SER A 142 11.92 -9.44 15.69
C SER A 142 10.45 -9.86 15.69
N ASP A 143 9.55 -9.01 16.22
CA ASP A 143 8.12 -9.25 16.22
C ASP A 143 7.49 -8.75 14.91
N LEU A 144 7.99 -7.63 14.39
CA LEU A 144 7.56 -7.07 13.11
C LEU A 144 7.95 -7.99 11.94
N GLU A 145 9.15 -8.58 11.98
CA GLU A 145 9.62 -9.55 10.98
C GLU A 145 8.79 -10.85 10.93
N LYS A 146 8.02 -11.16 11.98
CA LYS A 146 7.04 -12.27 11.94
C LYS A 146 5.86 -11.96 11.01
N LEU A 147 5.54 -10.68 10.81
CA LEU A 147 4.43 -10.25 9.97
C LEU A 147 4.78 -10.25 8.48
N GLY A 148 6.06 -10.10 8.15
CA GLY A 148 6.61 -10.02 6.80
C GLY A 148 7.99 -9.39 6.79
N ALA A 149 8.60 -9.21 5.64
CA ALA A 149 9.82 -8.41 5.52
C ALA A 149 9.60 -7.01 6.11
N ALA A 150 10.53 -6.53 6.95
CA ALA A 150 10.38 -5.29 7.68
C ALA A 150 11.48 -4.30 7.26
N ASP A 151 11.08 -3.28 6.50
CA ASP A 151 12.00 -2.28 5.93
C ASP A 151 11.77 -0.91 6.60
N TYR A 152 12.85 -0.29 7.08
CA TYR A 152 12.80 1.01 7.76
C TYR A 152 13.26 2.15 6.84
N PHE A 153 12.42 3.16 6.66
CA PHE A 153 12.58 4.28 5.73
C PHE A 153 12.90 5.62 6.40
N GLY A 154 13.40 5.59 7.62
CA GLY A 154 13.87 6.80 8.30
C GLY A 154 12.87 7.43 9.25
N ALA A 155 13.27 8.58 9.84
CA ALA A 155 12.58 9.20 10.96
C ALA A 155 11.31 9.99 10.59
N ASP A 156 11.12 10.37 9.32
CA ASP A 156 9.89 11.03 8.88
C ASP A 156 8.76 10.01 8.79
N ALA A 157 7.80 10.10 9.71
CA ALA A 157 6.69 9.17 9.83
C ALA A 157 5.82 9.07 8.54
N GLY A 158 5.82 10.08 7.69
CA GLY A 158 5.08 10.06 6.42
C GLY A 158 5.74 9.26 5.30
N THR A 159 6.99 8.81 5.47
CA THR A 159 7.72 8.17 4.36
C THR A 159 7.18 6.79 4.02
N ALA A 160 6.88 5.94 5.01
CA ALA A 160 6.28 4.63 4.77
C ALA A 160 4.91 4.76 4.07
N ALA A 161 4.06 5.68 4.53
CA ALA A 161 2.77 5.97 3.91
C ALA A 161 2.90 6.50 2.47
N LEU A 162 3.95 7.28 2.16
CA LEU A 162 4.22 7.75 0.80
C LEU A 162 4.55 6.58 -0.14
N TYR A 163 5.42 5.67 0.29
CA TYR A 163 5.72 4.46 -0.48
C TYR A 163 4.49 3.57 -0.63
N ASP A 164 3.72 3.36 0.45
CA ASP A 164 2.47 2.58 0.43
C ASP A 164 1.53 3.11 -0.66
N PHE A 165 1.20 4.40 -0.63
CA PHE A 165 0.24 4.98 -1.58
C PHE A 165 0.77 5.03 -3.01
N ALA A 166 2.08 5.23 -3.21
CA ALA A 166 2.69 5.15 -4.53
C ALA A 166 2.59 3.73 -5.11
N LEU A 167 2.89 2.71 -4.31
CA LEU A 167 2.77 1.30 -4.71
C LEU A 167 1.32 0.88 -4.93
N LEU A 168 0.39 1.32 -4.06
CA LEU A 168 -1.05 1.06 -4.22
C LEU A 168 -1.60 1.69 -5.50
N ALA A 169 -1.17 2.90 -5.87
CA ALA A 169 -1.56 3.52 -7.13
C ALA A 169 -1.15 2.65 -8.33
N GLY A 170 0.08 2.13 -8.34
CA GLY A 170 0.55 1.19 -9.36
C GLY A 170 -0.24 -0.12 -9.38
N MET A 171 -0.54 -0.67 -8.21
CA MET A 171 -1.34 -1.89 -8.07
C MET A 171 -2.75 -1.72 -8.64
N TYR A 172 -3.45 -0.64 -8.31
CA TYR A 172 -4.80 -0.38 -8.83
C TYR A 172 -4.78 -0.12 -10.34
N ALA A 173 -3.76 0.56 -10.87
CA ALA A 173 -3.57 0.72 -12.31
C ALA A 173 -3.42 -0.64 -13.02
N MET A 174 -2.63 -1.54 -12.45
CA MET A 174 -2.46 -2.92 -12.93
C MET A 174 -3.79 -3.69 -12.93
N PHE A 175 -4.54 -3.66 -11.82
CA PHE A 175 -5.83 -4.36 -11.73
C PHE A 175 -6.84 -3.82 -12.72
N THR A 176 -6.95 -2.51 -12.86
CA THR A 176 -7.89 -1.90 -13.81
C THR A 176 -7.50 -2.17 -15.24
N GLY A 177 -6.21 -2.22 -15.55
CA GLY A 177 -5.69 -2.68 -16.85
C GLY A 177 -6.08 -4.14 -17.15
N PHE A 178 -5.94 -5.03 -16.16
CA PHE A 178 -6.40 -6.42 -16.29
C PHE A 178 -7.93 -6.51 -16.51
N PHE A 179 -8.73 -5.73 -15.77
CA PHE A 179 -10.19 -5.72 -15.94
C PHE A 179 -10.60 -5.23 -17.33
N HIS A 180 -9.93 -4.21 -17.84
CA HIS A 180 -10.13 -3.73 -19.22
C HIS A 180 -9.80 -4.83 -20.25
N GLY A 181 -8.64 -5.47 -20.13
CA GLY A 181 -8.25 -6.59 -21.02
C GLY A 181 -9.20 -7.77 -20.94
N ALA A 182 -9.66 -8.14 -19.73
CA ALA A 182 -10.66 -9.20 -19.54
C ALA A 182 -12.00 -8.86 -20.21
N ALA A 183 -12.43 -7.59 -20.15
CA ALA A 183 -13.63 -7.12 -20.86
C ALA A 183 -13.47 -7.23 -22.39
N MET A 184 -12.30 -6.89 -22.93
CA MET A 184 -12.00 -7.01 -24.36
C MET A 184 -12.07 -8.47 -24.83
N VAL A 185 -11.38 -9.39 -24.16
CA VAL A 185 -11.36 -10.82 -24.59
C VAL A 185 -12.71 -11.49 -24.41
N ARG A 186 -13.52 -11.03 -23.45
CA ARG A 186 -14.88 -11.51 -23.22
C ARG A 186 -15.78 -11.28 -24.45
N SER A 187 -15.57 -10.21 -25.23
CA SER A 187 -16.33 -9.95 -26.46
C SER A 187 -16.11 -11.04 -27.51
N ALA A 188 -14.99 -11.77 -27.47
CA ALA A 188 -14.65 -12.91 -28.29
C ALA A 188 -15.00 -14.27 -27.63
N GLY A 189 -15.74 -14.27 -26.52
CA GLY A 189 -16.13 -15.50 -25.79
C GLY A 189 -15.05 -16.11 -24.90
N ILE A 190 -13.91 -15.43 -24.70
CA ILE A 190 -12.81 -15.91 -23.84
C ILE A 190 -13.10 -15.52 -22.39
N SER A 191 -13.00 -16.46 -21.46
CA SER A 191 -13.22 -16.21 -20.03
C SER A 191 -12.04 -15.47 -19.38
N ALA A 192 -12.32 -14.71 -18.33
CA ALA A 192 -11.26 -14.06 -17.54
C ALA A 192 -10.28 -15.10 -16.92
N THR A 193 -10.78 -16.27 -16.53
CA THR A 193 -9.96 -17.37 -15.99
C THR A 193 -8.98 -17.92 -17.03
N GLU A 194 -9.39 -18.00 -18.29
CA GLU A 194 -8.53 -18.43 -19.41
C GLU A 194 -7.50 -17.34 -19.78
N PHE A 195 -7.88 -16.07 -19.68
CA PHE A 195 -7.01 -14.92 -19.96
C PHE A 195 -5.96 -14.69 -18.87
N ALA A 196 -6.30 -14.88 -17.58
CA ALA A 196 -5.48 -14.51 -16.42
C ALA A 196 -4.05 -15.08 -16.45
N PRO A 197 -3.78 -16.36 -16.79
CA PRO A 197 -2.39 -16.87 -16.81
C PRO A 197 -1.49 -16.11 -17.79
N ARG A 198 -2.03 -15.74 -18.98
CA ARG A 198 -1.27 -14.98 -19.98
C ARG A 198 -1.03 -13.53 -19.53
N ALA A 199 -2.04 -12.91 -18.93
CA ALA A 199 -1.93 -11.56 -18.38
C ALA A 199 -0.88 -11.52 -17.25
N THR A 200 -0.91 -12.48 -16.31
CA THR A 200 0.07 -12.60 -15.24
C THR A 200 1.49 -12.73 -15.78
N ALA A 201 1.73 -13.67 -16.70
CA ALA A 201 3.07 -13.86 -17.26
C ALA A 201 3.59 -12.60 -17.97
N TYR A 202 2.74 -11.92 -18.73
CA TYR A 202 3.11 -10.70 -19.45
C TYR A 202 3.42 -9.53 -18.49
N VAL A 203 2.55 -9.28 -17.51
CA VAL A 203 2.75 -8.20 -16.54
C VAL A 203 4.02 -8.43 -15.71
N THR A 204 4.28 -9.69 -15.30
CA THR A 204 5.51 -10.03 -14.57
C THR A 204 6.75 -9.73 -15.40
N ALA A 205 6.78 -10.12 -16.68
CA ALA A 205 7.90 -9.82 -17.56
C ALA A 205 8.08 -8.30 -17.78
N MET A 206 7.00 -7.53 -17.88
CA MET A 206 7.07 -6.07 -18.02
C MET A 206 7.55 -5.38 -16.73
N ALA A 207 7.24 -5.93 -15.57
CA ALA A 207 7.73 -5.39 -14.30
C ALA A 207 9.27 -5.44 -14.17
N GLU A 208 9.93 -6.38 -14.84
CA GLU A 208 11.39 -6.48 -14.87
C GLU A 208 12.07 -5.28 -15.57
N LEU A 209 11.32 -4.48 -16.35
CA LEU A 209 11.83 -3.26 -17.00
C LEU A 209 11.82 -2.03 -16.09
N LEU A 210 11.12 -2.06 -14.94
CA LEU A 210 11.01 -0.90 -14.06
C LEU A 210 12.35 -0.33 -13.58
N PRO A 211 13.39 -1.13 -13.25
CA PRO A 211 14.70 -0.58 -12.88
C PRO A 211 15.37 0.21 -14.01
N GLU A 212 15.20 -0.22 -15.28
CA GLU A 212 15.74 0.49 -16.42
C GLU A 212 15.00 1.82 -16.64
N TYR A 213 13.68 1.80 -16.58
CA TYR A 213 12.85 3.02 -16.65
C TYR A 213 13.17 4.00 -15.53
N ALA A 214 13.39 3.52 -14.31
CA ALA A 214 13.83 4.36 -13.21
C ALA A 214 15.16 5.07 -13.50
N GLY A 215 16.14 4.36 -14.09
CA GLY A 215 17.40 4.96 -14.50
C GLY A 215 17.26 6.05 -15.58
N VAL A 216 16.29 5.89 -16.51
CA VAL A 216 15.98 6.93 -17.50
C VAL A 216 15.36 8.16 -16.84
N ILE A 217 14.39 7.96 -15.93
CA ILE A 217 13.72 9.03 -15.17
C ILE A 217 14.75 9.80 -14.34
N ASP A 218 15.59 9.12 -13.58
CA ASP A 218 16.59 9.75 -12.71
C ASP A 218 17.65 10.53 -13.50
N SER A 219 17.98 10.09 -14.73
CA SER A 219 18.91 10.79 -15.61
C SER A 219 18.34 12.07 -16.24
N GLY A 220 17.02 12.16 -16.37
CA GLY A 220 16.34 13.21 -17.14
C GLY A 220 16.59 13.15 -18.65
N ASP A 221 17.31 12.12 -19.14
CA ASP A 221 17.61 11.94 -20.56
C ASP A 221 16.68 10.88 -21.18
N TYR A 222 15.50 11.29 -21.53
CA TYR A 222 14.45 10.44 -22.11
C TYR A 222 14.74 9.96 -23.54
N SER A 223 15.84 10.39 -24.17
CA SER A 223 16.31 9.86 -25.45
C SER A 223 16.92 8.46 -25.33
N ARG A 224 17.27 8.05 -24.11
CA ARG A 224 17.90 6.75 -23.78
C ARG A 224 16.87 5.62 -23.56
N SER A 225 15.60 5.91 -23.68
CA SER A 225 14.53 4.92 -23.50
C SER A 225 14.64 3.76 -24.48
N ILE A 226 14.15 2.58 -24.07
CA ILE A 226 14.06 1.39 -24.95
C ILE A 226 13.20 1.67 -26.18
N GLN A 227 12.12 2.43 -26.03
CA GLN A 227 11.21 2.78 -27.10
C GLN A 227 10.70 4.20 -26.98
N SER A 228 10.71 4.94 -28.09
CA SER A 228 10.16 6.30 -28.14
C SER A 228 8.62 6.30 -28.27
N MET A 229 8.01 7.44 -27.98
CA MET A 229 6.56 7.64 -28.15
C MET A 229 6.11 7.45 -29.60
N LYS A 230 7.01 7.64 -30.59
CA LYS A 230 6.76 7.34 -32.00
C LYS A 230 6.35 5.86 -32.23
N VAL A 231 6.90 4.94 -31.40
CA VAL A 231 6.54 3.51 -31.43
C VAL A 231 5.26 3.25 -30.64
N HIS A 232 5.10 3.89 -29.49
CA HIS A 232 3.94 3.69 -28.61
C HIS A 232 2.63 4.24 -29.20
N LYS A 233 2.67 5.38 -29.87
CA LYS A 233 1.49 6.09 -30.37
C LYS A 233 0.59 5.24 -31.29
N PRO A 234 1.10 4.64 -32.40
CA PRO A 234 0.24 3.84 -33.28
C PRO A 234 -0.30 2.58 -32.61
N ALA A 235 0.48 1.96 -31.70
CA ALA A 235 0.02 0.81 -30.92
C ALA A 235 -1.14 1.22 -29.98
N PHE A 236 -1.01 2.35 -29.29
CA PHE A 236 -2.06 2.83 -28.38
C PHE A 236 -3.34 3.27 -29.10
N ASP A 237 -3.21 3.90 -30.28
CA ASP A 237 -4.36 4.20 -31.14
C ASP A 237 -5.09 2.93 -31.57
N ALA A 238 -4.36 1.86 -31.86
CA ALA A 238 -4.94 0.56 -32.20
C ALA A 238 -5.65 -0.07 -30.97
N ILE A 239 -5.09 0.02 -29.77
CA ILE A 239 -5.72 -0.45 -28.53
C ILE A 239 -7.07 0.27 -28.31
N VAL A 240 -7.10 1.58 -28.48
CA VAL A 240 -8.33 2.38 -28.33
C VAL A 240 -9.39 1.98 -29.36
N ARG A 241 -9.00 1.75 -30.62
CA ARG A 241 -9.93 1.25 -31.65
C ARG A 241 -10.46 -0.12 -31.29
N ALA A 242 -9.58 -1.07 -30.97
CA ALA A 242 -9.97 -2.43 -30.59
C ALA A 242 -10.90 -2.46 -29.37
N SER A 243 -10.69 -1.58 -28.39
CA SER A 243 -11.58 -1.44 -27.23
C SER A 243 -12.99 -0.99 -27.66
N ARG A 244 -13.09 0.00 -28.55
CA ARG A 244 -14.38 0.46 -29.12
C ARG A 244 -15.08 -0.64 -29.88
N ASP A 245 -14.35 -1.35 -30.74
CA ASP A 245 -14.89 -2.44 -31.57
C ASP A 245 -15.41 -3.59 -30.70
N ALA A 246 -14.76 -3.82 -29.55
CA ALA A 246 -15.20 -4.78 -28.54
C ALA A 246 -16.35 -4.26 -27.64
N GLY A 247 -16.80 -3.02 -27.82
CA GLY A 247 -17.83 -2.40 -26.97
C GLY A 247 -17.37 -2.09 -25.54
N VAL A 248 -16.06 -1.94 -25.31
CA VAL A 248 -15.47 -1.67 -24.00
C VAL A 248 -15.28 -0.16 -23.81
N ALA A 249 -15.65 0.36 -22.63
CA ALA A 249 -15.47 1.75 -22.26
C ALA A 249 -13.98 2.14 -22.25
N LEU A 250 -13.69 3.41 -22.55
CA LEU A 250 -12.31 3.90 -22.70
C LEU A 250 -11.72 4.53 -21.43
N ASP A 251 -12.39 4.39 -20.29
CA ASP A 251 -12.00 5.05 -19.02
C ASP A 251 -10.59 4.70 -18.57
N ILE A 252 -10.07 3.56 -18.97
CA ILE A 252 -8.70 3.13 -18.62
C ILE A 252 -7.70 3.55 -19.71
N VAL A 253 -7.99 3.25 -20.97
CA VAL A 253 -7.02 3.49 -22.06
C VAL A 253 -7.08 4.92 -22.61
N GLY A 254 -8.21 5.62 -22.48
CA GLY A 254 -8.37 6.99 -22.95
C GLY A 254 -7.42 7.99 -22.26
N PRO A 255 -7.34 8.03 -20.93
CA PRO A 255 -6.39 8.89 -20.22
C PRO A 255 -4.93 8.65 -20.63
N ILE A 256 -4.52 7.38 -20.80
CA ILE A 256 -3.15 7.04 -21.21
C ILE A 256 -2.88 7.54 -22.64
N LYS A 257 -3.84 7.33 -23.57
CA LYS A 257 -3.73 7.89 -24.92
C LYS A 257 -3.57 9.41 -24.89
N ASN A 258 -4.39 10.09 -24.10
CA ASN A 258 -4.34 11.55 -23.99
C ASN A 258 -2.99 12.04 -23.43
N LEU A 259 -2.42 11.31 -22.47
CA LEU A 259 -1.09 11.60 -21.95
C LEU A 259 -0.02 11.49 -23.04
N ILE A 260 -0.02 10.40 -23.84
CA ILE A 260 0.89 10.21 -24.96
C ILE A 260 0.71 11.33 -25.99
N ASP A 261 -0.53 11.68 -26.35
CA ASP A 261 -0.83 12.73 -27.32
C ASP A 261 -0.29 14.10 -26.87
N ARG A 262 -0.42 14.45 -25.59
CA ARG A 262 0.13 15.71 -25.04
C ARG A 262 1.65 15.71 -25.07
N GLN A 263 2.30 14.60 -24.69
CA GLN A 263 3.75 14.49 -24.74
C GLN A 263 4.30 14.66 -26.16
N ILE A 264 3.60 14.13 -27.17
CA ILE A 264 3.98 14.30 -28.58
C ILE A 264 3.76 15.74 -29.04
N ALA A 265 2.63 16.35 -28.66
CA ALA A 265 2.36 17.75 -28.98
C ALA A 265 3.39 18.71 -28.38
N ASP A 266 3.98 18.35 -27.25
CA ASP A 266 5.05 19.07 -26.57
C ASP A 266 6.47 18.75 -27.14
N GLY A 267 6.53 18.14 -28.33
CA GLY A 267 7.78 17.84 -29.03
C GLY A 267 8.47 16.54 -28.62
N GLY A 268 7.86 15.72 -27.77
CA GLY A 268 8.48 14.51 -27.23
C GLY A 268 8.35 13.25 -28.10
N VAL A 269 8.06 13.37 -29.39
CA VAL A 269 7.78 12.21 -30.28
C VAL A 269 8.93 11.19 -30.33
N ASP A 270 10.16 11.62 -30.27
CA ASP A 270 11.36 10.77 -30.31
C ASP A 270 11.89 10.42 -28.88
N LEU A 271 11.22 10.87 -27.83
CA LEU A 271 11.53 10.59 -26.42
C LEU A 271 10.73 9.40 -25.88
N GLY A 272 11.20 8.82 -24.78
CA GLY A 272 10.56 7.70 -24.10
C GLY A 272 9.26 8.06 -23.41
N LEU A 273 8.43 7.06 -23.19
CA LEU A 273 7.15 7.19 -22.47
C LEU A 273 7.37 7.64 -21.01
N GLU A 274 8.52 7.34 -20.42
CA GLU A 274 8.91 7.68 -19.05
C GLU A 274 8.90 9.21 -18.82
N ARG A 275 9.08 10.01 -19.88
CA ARG A 275 8.95 11.47 -19.82
C ARG A 275 7.58 11.93 -19.29
N ALA A 276 6.58 11.07 -19.36
CA ALA A 276 5.27 11.35 -18.76
C ALA A 276 5.35 11.70 -17.26
N VAL A 277 6.40 11.27 -16.55
CA VAL A 277 6.61 11.63 -15.13
C VAL A 277 6.69 13.14 -14.93
N GLU A 278 7.25 13.90 -15.85
CA GLU A 278 7.39 15.35 -15.75
C GLU A 278 6.02 16.05 -15.76
N GLU A 279 5.09 15.52 -16.55
CA GLU A 279 3.72 16.05 -16.59
C GLU A 279 2.93 15.63 -15.34
N LEU A 280 3.09 14.35 -14.92
CA LEU A 280 2.41 13.81 -13.75
C LEU A 280 2.89 14.47 -12.44
N ALA A 281 4.16 14.85 -12.36
CA ALA A 281 4.71 15.58 -11.21
C ALA A 281 4.11 16.98 -11.04
N GLY A 282 3.44 17.50 -12.07
CA GLY A 282 2.92 18.85 -12.10
C GLY A 282 4.05 19.89 -12.21
N SER A 283 3.77 21.03 -12.80
CA SER A 283 4.71 22.15 -12.74
C SER A 283 4.89 22.54 -11.27
N ARG A 284 6.06 22.30 -10.69
CA ARG A 284 6.43 22.92 -9.42
C ARG A 284 6.38 24.43 -9.65
N LYS A 285 5.30 25.08 -9.20
CA LYS A 285 5.19 26.54 -9.16
C LYS A 285 6.09 27.09 -8.06
#